data_6e54124b603f97c72e9c28e860eb2ef9
#
_entry.id   6e54124b603f97c72e9c28e860eb2ef9
#
_cell.length_a   1.000
_cell.length_b   1.000
_cell.length_c   1.000
_cell.angle_alpha   90.00
_cell.angle_beta   90.00
_cell.angle_gamma   90.00
#
_symmetry.space_group_name_H-M   'P 1'
#
loop_
_entity.id
_entity.type
_entity.pdbx_description
1 polymer ?
#
loop_
_entity_poly.entity_id
_entity_poly.type
_entity_poly.pdbx_seq_one_letter_code
_entity_poly.pdbx_strand_id
1 'polypeptide(L)'
;MKKYLIILITIFVPLLMHAQSFKGYYYNDEYQLYLIINADSCNIEVPDQEIYGQLAGYFGSKRDSRLWLITDCKRINDKKVEITVINDYGSEDFTAILTEEKEGNIKFKHKEGSTFKIVVNSKYVKIPKELVLHP
;
A
#
# COMPACT_ATOMS: atom_id res chain seq x y z
N MET A 1 47.30 -34.17 -14.99
CA MET A 1 46.89 -33.79 -14.58
C MET A 1 45.82 -33.18 -14.69
N LYS A 2 45.05 -33.26 -14.36
CA LYS A 2 44.12 -32.78 -14.42
C LYS A 2 43.57 -32.05 -13.70
N LYS A 3 43.19 -31.23 -13.83
CA LYS A 3 42.68 -30.51 -13.29
C LYS A 3 41.51 -30.36 -13.34
N TYR A 4 40.90 -30.36 -12.64
CA TYR A 4 39.80 -30.28 -12.35
C TYR A 4 39.39 -29.15 -11.98
N LEU A 5 39.23 -28.67 -12.73
CA LEU A 5 38.57 -27.60 -12.69
C LEU A 5 37.31 -27.79 -12.14
N ILE A 6 37.25 -27.73 -10.97
CA ILE A 6 36.10 -27.60 -10.37
C ILE A 6 35.69 -26.29 -10.50
N ILE A 7 35.01 -26.09 -11.43
CA ILE A 7 34.23 -25.02 -11.50
C ILE A 7 33.27 -25.17 -10.46
N LEU A 8 33.64 -24.64 -9.44
CA LEU A 8 32.68 -24.29 -8.54
C LEU A 8 31.81 -23.29 -9.18
N ILE A 9 30.92 -23.75 -9.89
CA ILE A 9 29.84 -22.95 -10.26
C ILE A 9 29.07 -22.79 -9.03
N THR A 10 29.49 -21.88 -8.30
CA THR A 10 28.57 -21.25 -7.44
C THR A 10 27.53 -20.71 -8.34
N ILE A 11 26.56 -21.46 -8.52
CA ILE A 11 25.37 -20.94 -9.02
C ILE A 11 24.91 -20.01 -7.96
N PHE A 12 25.36 -18.86 -8.13
CA PHE A 12 24.80 -17.77 -7.45
C PHE A 12 23.42 -17.65 -8.05
N VAL A 13 22.52 -18.37 -7.52
CA VAL A 13 21.15 -18.06 -7.72
C VAL A 13 20.97 -16.77 -6.95
N PRO A 14 20.80 -15.66 -7.64
CA PRO A 14 20.40 -14.50 -6.92
C PRO A 14 19.14 -14.89 -6.23
N LEU A 15 19.21 -14.97 -4.95
CA LEU A 15 18.04 -14.89 -4.16
C LEU A 15 17.41 -13.59 -4.58
N LEU A 16 16.55 -13.72 -5.52
CA LEU A 16 15.62 -12.67 -5.78
C LEU A 16 14.82 -12.57 -4.53
N MET A 17 15.40 -11.85 -3.61
CA MET A 17 14.61 -11.32 -2.56
C MET A 17 13.71 -10.32 -3.23
N HIS A 18 12.57 -10.80 -3.63
CA HIS A 18 11.49 -9.89 -3.91
C HIS A 18 11.20 -9.23 -2.58
N ALA A 19 11.66 -8.02 -2.44
CA ALA A 19 11.08 -7.17 -1.45
C ALA A 19 9.59 -7.33 -1.66
N GLN A 20 8.89 -7.84 -0.66
CA GLN A 20 7.46 -8.06 -0.79
C GLN A 20 6.82 -6.72 -1.13
N SER A 21 6.24 -6.64 -2.32
CA SER A 21 5.50 -5.47 -2.72
C SER A 21 4.26 -5.31 -1.85
N PHE A 22 3.86 -4.09 -1.62
CA PHE A 22 2.68 -3.75 -0.80
C PHE A 22 2.87 -4.16 0.66
N LYS A 23 4.08 -3.94 1.17
CA LYS A 23 4.38 -4.15 2.58
C LYS A 23 5.26 -3.00 3.07
N GLY A 24 4.76 -2.24 4.02
CA GLY A 24 5.51 -1.17 4.66
C GLY A 24 4.79 0.17 4.62
N TYR A 25 5.59 1.21 4.64
CA TYR A 25 5.14 2.60 4.67
C TYR A 25 5.45 3.26 3.34
N TYR A 26 4.46 3.96 2.80
CA TYR A 26 4.58 4.71 1.55
C TYR A 26 4.03 6.11 1.74
N TYR A 27 4.55 7.08 1.02
CA TYR A 27 4.26 8.47 1.27
C TYR A 27 4.12 9.28 -0.02
N ASN A 28 3.18 10.24 -0.02
CA ASN A 28 3.05 11.24 -1.08
C ASN A 28 3.27 12.62 -0.47
N ASP A 29 4.26 13.35 -0.98
CA ASP A 29 4.66 14.64 -0.43
C ASP A 29 3.63 15.73 -0.68
N GLU A 30 3.01 15.73 -1.84
CA GLU A 30 2.09 16.79 -2.23
C GLU A 30 0.89 16.89 -1.30
N TYR A 31 0.30 15.76 -0.98
CA TYR A 31 -0.88 15.69 -0.12
C TYR A 31 -0.54 15.33 1.31
N GLN A 32 0.72 15.05 1.60
CA GLN A 32 1.17 14.53 2.90
C GLN A 32 0.36 13.31 3.32
N LEU A 33 0.02 12.50 2.33
CA LEU A 33 -0.74 11.27 2.49
C LEU A 33 0.23 10.11 2.69
N TYR A 34 -0.05 9.27 3.68
CA TYR A 34 0.74 8.07 3.88
C TYR A 34 -0.15 6.82 3.82
N LEU A 35 0.48 5.72 3.48
CA LEU A 35 -0.14 4.40 3.43
C LEU A 35 0.71 3.45 4.25
N ILE A 36 0.09 2.75 5.17
CA ILE A 36 0.69 1.63 5.89
C ILE A 36 -0.06 0.39 5.44
N ILE A 37 0.65 -0.59 4.90
CA ILE A 37 0.00 -1.75 4.30
C ILE A 37 0.84 -3.01 4.51
N ASN A 38 0.14 -4.15 4.63
CA ASN A 38 0.71 -5.47 4.46
C ASN A 38 -0.34 -6.31 3.75
N ALA A 39 -0.25 -6.33 2.43
CA ALA A 39 -1.29 -6.94 1.59
C ALA A 39 -1.41 -8.45 1.79
N ASP A 40 -0.31 -9.12 2.07
CA ASP A 40 -0.32 -10.57 2.18
C ASP A 40 -0.69 -11.08 3.57
N SER A 41 -0.17 -10.45 4.61
CA SER A 41 -0.42 -10.89 5.99
C SER A 41 -1.65 -10.26 6.62
N CYS A 42 -2.08 -9.11 6.15
CA CYS A 42 -3.25 -8.38 6.68
C CYS A 42 -3.20 -8.27 8.20
N ASN A 43 -2.02 -7.92 8.72
CA ASN A 43 -1.76 -7.91 10.16
C ASN A 43 -1.54 -6.51 10.73
N ILE A 44 -2.09 -5.51 10.09
CA ILE A 44 -1.94 -4.12 10.51
C ILE A 44 -3.01 -3.77 11.52
N GLU A 45 -2.60 -3.30 12.68
CA GLU A 45 -3.52 -2.77 13.69
C GLU A 45 -3.68 -1.28 13.43
N VAL A 46 -4.92 -0.84 13.26
CA VAL A 46 -5.21 0.57 12.99
C VAL A 46 -5.40 1.29 14.30
N PRO A 47 -4.67 2.40 14.55
CA PRO A 47 -4.82 3.15 15.78
C PRO A 47 -6.27 3.54 16.06
N ASP A 48 -6.71 3.32 17.31
CA ASP A 48 -8.05 3.67 17.79
C ASP A 48 -9.21 2.99 17.04
N GLN A 49 -8.92 1.89 16.35
CA GLN A 49 -9.94 1.13 15.62
C GLN A 49 -9.88 -0.37 15.96
N GLU A 50 -9.75 -0.67 17.24
CA GLU A 50 -9.59 -2.05 17.70
C GLU A 50 -10.74 -2.96 17.32
N ILE A 51 -11.93 -2.38 17.13
CA ILE A 51 -13.11 -3.14 16.76
C ILE A 51 -12.94 -3.87 15.41
N TYR A 52 -12.11 -3.33 14.53
CA TYR A 52 -11.87 -3.96 13.24
C TYR A 52 -10.78 -5.03 13.29
N GLY A 53 -10.02 -5.11 14.40
CA GLY A 53 -8.93 -6.04 14.53
C GLY A 53 -7.79 -5.72 13.58
N GLN A 54 -7.21 -6.76 12.99
CA GLN A 54 -6.10 -6.60 12.05
C GLN A 54 -6.63 -6.48 10.63
N LEU A 55 -6.14 -5.51 9.89
CA LEU A 55 -6.55 -5.20 8.53
C LEU A 55 -5.35 -5.23 7.59
N ALA A 56 -5.61 -5.09 6.28
CA ALA A 56 -4.54 -5.00 5.30
C ALA A 56 -3.72 -3.73 5.44
N GLY A 57 -4.33 -2.66 5.93
CA GLY A 57 -3.63 -1.40 6.11
C GLY A 57 -4.57 -0.21 6.27
N TYR A 58 -4.00 0.98 6.14
CA TYR A 58 -4.78 2.20 6.20
C TYR A 58 -4.02 3.36 5.57
N PHE A 59 -4.79 4.37 5.15
CA PHE A 59 -4.25 5.66 4.72
C PHE A 59 -4.48 6.69 5.81
N GLY A 60 -3.57 7.61 5.94
CA GLY A 60 -3.72 8.75 6.82
C GLY A 60 -3.06 9.98 6.22
N SER A 61 -3.35 11.13 6.80
CA SER A 61 -2.72 12.39 6.42
C SER A 61 -1.96 12.94 7.62
N LYS A 62 -0.79 13.51 7.38
CA LYS A 62 -0.04 14.15 8.45
C LYS A 62 -0.70 15.44 8.93
N ARG A 63 -1.73 15.91 8.23
CA ARG A 63 -2.42 17.15 8.57
C ARG A 63 -3.68 16.96 9.39
N ASP A 64 -4.11 15.70 9.58
CA ASP A 64 -5.35 15.40 10.29
C ASP A 64 -5.30 13.98 10.83
N SER A 65 -6.08 13.72 11.86
CA SER A 65 -6.08 12.42 12.53
C SER A 65 -7.02 11.39 11.89
N ARG A 66 -7.83 11.78 10.93
CA ARG A 66 -8.78 10.87 10.28
C ARG A 66 -8.05 9.86 9.43
N LEU A 67 -8.54 8.61 9.48
CA LEU A 67 -7.94 7.50 8.77
C LEU A 67 -8.93 6.90 7.78
N TRP A 68 -8.38 6.29 6.72
CA TRP A 68 -9.16 5.49 5.79
C TRP A 68 -8.63 4.07 5.88
N LEU A 69 -9.49 3.11 6.15
CA LEU A 69 -9.13 1.75 6.48
C LEU A 69 -9.21 0.86 5.25
N ILE A 70 -8.19 0.03 5.03
CA ILE A 70 -8.21 -0.95 3.96
C ILE A 70 -8.79 -2.23 4.54
N THR A 71 -10.08 -2.45 4.29
CA THR A 71 -10.80 -3.59 4.85
C THR A 71 -10.65 -4.86 4.05
N ASP A 72 -10.26 -4.76 2.80
CA ASP A 72 -10.04 -5.90 1.94
C ASP A 72 -8.92 -5.60 0.96
N CYS A 73 -8.13 -6.62 0.65
CA CYS A 73 -7.02 -6.51 -0.28
C CYS A 73 -6.95 -7.80 -1.09
N LYS A 74 -7.16 -7.67 -2.38
CA LYS A 74 -7.19 -8.81 -3.27
C LYS A 74 -6.05 -8.71 -4.27
N ARG A 75 -5.15 -9.68 -4.24
CA ARG A 75 -4.03 -9.69 -5.17
C ARG A 75 -4.52 -10.05 -6.57
N ILE A 76 -4.23 -9.20 -7.54
CA ILE A 76 -4.58 -9.42 -8.95
C ILE A 76 -3.44 -10.17 -9.63
N ASN A 77 -2.21 -9.73 -9.40
CA ASN A 77 -1.00 -10.37 -9.89
C ASN A 77 0.19 -9.92 -9.03
N ASP A 78 1.40 -10.24 -9.43
CA ASP A 78 2.59 -9.93 -8.62
C ASP A 78 2.79 -8.45 -8.36
N LYS A 79 2.23 -7.59 -9.21
CA LYS A 79 2.46 -6.14 -9.13
C LYS A 79 1.19 -5.33 -8.89
N LYS A 80 0.05 -5.98 -8.74
CA LYS A 80 -1.22 -5.28 -8.57
C LYS A 80 -2.07 -5.89 -7.49
N VAL A 81 -2.68 -5.05 -6.68
CA VAL A 81 -3.70 -5.45 -5.71
C VAL A 81 -4.90 -4.52 -5.85
N GLU A 82 -6.08 -5.06 -5.64
CA GLU A 82 -7.28 -4.26 -5.52
C GLU A 82 -7.61 -4.13 -4.05
N ILE A 83 -7.87 -2.91 -3.60
CA ILE A 83 -8.20 -2.65 -2.20
C ILE A 83 -9.60 -2.07 -2.09
N THR A 84 -10.26 -2.40 -0.99
CA THR A 84 -11.50 -1.77 -0.58
C THR A 84 -11.19 -0.91 0.64
N VAL A 85 -11.60 0.35 0.59
CA VAL A 85 -11.23 1.34 1.58
C VAL A 85 -12.50 1.98 2.13
N ILE A 86 -12.57 2.11 3.45
CA ILE A 86 -13.67 2.81 4.11
C ILE A 86 -13.10 3.94 4.96
N ASN A 87 -13.90 4.99 5.15
CA ASN A 87 -13.52 6.02 6.11
C ASN A 87 -13.68 5.49 7.53
N ASP A 88 -13.12 6.18 8.51
CA ASP A 88 -13.11 5.72 9.88
C ASP A 88 -14.51 5.72 10.54
N TYR A 89 -15.49 6.37 9.92
CA TYR A 89 -16.88 6.29 10.38
C TYR A 89 -17.68 5.20 9.67
N GLY A 90 -17.11 4.59 8.63
CA GLY A 90 -17.78 3.54 7.86
C GLY A 90 -18.91 4.04 6.97
N SER A 91 -19.03 5.35 6.76
CA SER A 91 -20.12 5.93 5.97
C SER A 91 -19.80 6.07 4.49
N GLU A 92 -18.54 6.00 4.12
CA GLU A 92 -18.09 6.13 2.74
C GLU A 92 -17.07 5.04 2.42
N ASP A 93 -17.15 4.51 1.22
CA ASP A 93 -16.22 3.48 0.78
C ASP A 93 -15.88 3.66 -0.71
N PHE A 94 -14.73 3.16 -1.08
CA PHE A 94 -14.31 3.11 -2.48
C PHE A 94 -13.38 1.93 -2.70
N THR A 95 -13.18 1.60 -3.97
CA THR A 95 -12.18 0.63 -4.36
C THR A 95 -11.11 1.30 -5.18
N ALA A 96 -9.91 0.77 -5.13
CA ALA A 96 -8.77 1.31 -5.86
C ALA A 96 -7.82 0.18 -6.24
N ILE A 97 -7.00 0.44 -7.24
CA ILE A 97 -5.95 -0.47 -7.67
C ILE A 97 -4.61 0.15 -7.26
N LEU A 98 -3.80 -0.64 -6.57
CA LEU A 98 -2.41 -0.27 -6.28
C LEU A 98 -1.51 -1.07 -7.22
N THR A 99 -0.65 -0.38 -7.94
CA THR A 99 0.30 -1.01 -8.85
C THR A 99 1.72 -0.68 -8.41
N GLU A 100 2.55 -1.70 -8.28
CA GLU A 100 3.95 -1.48 -8.01
C GLU A 100 4.65 -1.04 -9.29
N GLU A 101 5.38 0.05 -9.19
CA GLU A 101 6.13 0.62 -10.30
C GLU A 101 7.62 0.62 -9.98
N LYS A 102 8.42 1.25 -10.82
CA LYS A 102 9.86 1.29 -10.67
C LYS A 102 10.26 1.86 -9.31
N GLU A 103 11.37 1.35 -8.79
CA GLU A 103 11.97 1.84 -7.54
C GLU A 103 11.09 1.62 -6.30
N GLY A 104 10.16 0.69 -6.39
CA GLY A 104 9.29 0.38 -5.27
C GLY A 104 8.15 1.35 -5.07
N ASN A 105 7.93 2.27 -6.00
CA ASN A 105 6.82 3.20 -5.94
C ASN A 105 5.50 2.48 -6.14
N ILE A 106 4.44 2.99 -5.55
CA ILE A 106 3.10 2.48 -5.72
C ILE A 106 2.25 3.53 -6.40
N LYS A 107 1.61 3.15 -7.50
CA LYS A 107 0.62 3.99 -8.15
C LYS A 107 -0.76 3.63 -7.62
N PHE A 108 -1.42 4.60 -7.06
CA PHE A 108 -2.80 4.49 -6.60
C PHE A 108 -3.71 4.94 -7.74
N LYS A 109 -4.75 4.14 -8.02
CA LYS A 109 -5.76 4.52 -9.00
C LYS A 109 -7.14 4.20 -8.44
N HIS A 110 -7.93 5.24 -8.23
CA HIS A 110 -9.31 5.11 -7.77
C HIS A 110 -10.12 4.37 -8.83
N LYS A 111 -10.88 3.37 -8.41
CA LYS A 111 -11.68 2.57 -9.34
C LYS A 111 -13.15 2.98 -9.31
N GLU A 112 -13.80 2.87 -8.18
CA GLU A 112 -15.20 3.25 -8.05
C GLU A 112 -15.56 3.52 -6.60
N GLY A 113 -16.68 4.21 -6.39
CA GLY A 113 -17.18 4.52 -5.05
C GLY A 113 -16.95 5.97 -4.66
N SER A 114 -16.95 6.22 -3.36
CA SER A 114 -16.85 7.58 -2.81
C SER A 114 -15.53 8.23 -3.17
N THR A 115 -15.52 9.56 -3.20
CA THR A 115 -14.30 10.32 -3.43
C THR A 115 -13.35 10.15 -2.26
N PHE A 116 -12.10 9.82 -2.53
CA PHE A 116 -11.06 9.82 -1.51
C PHE A 116 -10.70 11.27 -1.19
N LYS A 117 -10.78 11.64 0.06
CA LYS A 117 -10.52 13.01 0.49
C LYS A 117 -9.84 13.03 1.84
N ILE A 118 -9.08 14.07 2.08
CA ILE A 118 -8.42 14.32 3.36
C ILE A 118 -8.88 15.66 3.89
N VAL A 119 -8.57 15.96 5.14
CA VAL A 119 -8.92 17.23 5.76
C VAL A 119 -7.65 18.07 5.91
N VAL A 120 -7.69 19.29 5.41
CA VAL A 120 -6.59 20.24 5.52
C VAL A 120 -7.16 21.56 5.98
N ASN A 121 -6.73 22.07 7.13
CA ASN A 121 -7.22 23.31 7.69
C ASN A 121 -8.76 23.34 7.78
N SER A 122 -9.34 22.26 8.30
CA SER A 122 -10.79 22.09 8.48
C SER A 122 -11.59 22.04 7.17
N LYS A 123 -10.94 21.85 6.04
CA LYS A 123 -11.60 21.72 4.73
C LYS A 123 -11.26 20.39 4.07
N TYR A 124 -12.22 19.83 3.36
CA TYR A 124 -11.98 18.64 2.59
C TYR A 124 -11.18 18.95 1.34
N VAL A 125 -10.14 18.16 1.11
CA VAL A 125 -9.33 18.24 -0.10
C VAL A 125 -9.42 16.88 -0.78
N LYS A 126 -9.84 16.90 -2.04
CA LYS A 126 -9.96 15.67 -2.83
C LYS A 126 -8.60 15.15 -3.23
N ILE A 127 -8.40 13.86 -3.05
CA ILE A 127 -7.21 13.20 -3.57
C ILE A 127 -7.47 12.90 -5.05
N PRO A 128 -6.50 13.14 -5.93
CA PRO A 128 -6.67 12.81 -7.34
C PRO A 128 -6.95 11.32 -7.54
N LYS A 129 -7.60 10.99 -8.64
CA LYS A 129 -7.88 9.60 -8.95
C LYS A 129 -6.62 8.78 -9.20
N GLU A 130 -5.55 9.41 -9.59
CA GLU A 130 -4.25 8.77 -9.74
C GLU A 130 -3.20 9.51 -8.91
N LEU A 131 -2.39 8.76 -8.21
CA LEU A 131 -1.42 9.31 -7.28
C LEU A 131 -0.26 8.33 -7.13
N VAL A 132 0.95 8.85 -6.95
CA VAL A 132 2.13 8.01 -6.71
C VAL A 132 2.58 8.16 -5.26
N LEU A 133 2.84 7.02 -4.63
CA LEU A 133 3.35 6.94 -3.26
C LEU A 133 4.74 6.32 -3.30
N HIS A 134 5.67 6.90 -2.54
CA HIS A 134 7.06 6.43 -2.47
C HIS A 134 7.31 5.66 -1.17
N PRO A 135 8.18 4.64 -1.18
CA PRO A 135 8.57 3.97 0.04
C PRO A 135 9.30 4.87 1.04
#